data_6f7ad488064ee6f4547bab2636fc4e6e
#
_entry.id   6f7ad488064ee6f4547bab2636fc4e6e
#
_cell.length_a   1.000
_cell.length_b   1.000
_cell.length_c   1.000
_cell.angle_alpha   90.00
_cell.angle_beta   90.00
_cell.angle_gamma   90.00
#
_symmetry.space_group_name_H-M   'P 1'
#
loop_
_entity.id
_entity.type
_entity.pdbx_description
1 polymer ?
#
loop_
_entity_poly.entity_id
_entity_poly.type
_entity_poly.pdbx_seq_one_letter_code
_entity_poly.pdbx_strand_id
1 'polypeptide(L)'
;MSTITSPQDPETNPRIKAVFDDIRATRKSDFINNLWYYLSFDTELLEATWRDVKEVMTKPSHLDPLTKELIYAAVSIANSCEYCIHSHTAAARSKV
;
A
#
# COMPACT_ATOMS: atom_id res chain seq x y z
N MET A 1 2.12 -17.54 6.73
CA MET A 1 0.66 -17.47 6.99
C MET A 1 0.41 -16.43 8.08
N SER A 2 -0.57 -15.57 7.88
CA SER A 2 -0.93 -14.58 8.90
C SER A 2 -1.78 -15.24 9.99
N THR A 3 -1.48 -14.91 11.26
CA THR A 3 -2.32 -15.33 12.39
C THR A 3 -3.49 -14.37 12.64
N ILE A 4 -3.52 -13.25 11.92
CA ILE A 4 -4.56 -12.23 12.03
C ILE A 4 -5.55 -12.42 10.90
N THR A 5 -6.83 -12.52 11.23
CA THR A 5 -7.91 -12.59 10.24
C THR A 5 -8.39 -11.16 9.95
N SER A 6 -8.46 -10.77 8.68
CA SER A 6 -8.98 -9.46 8.32
C SER A 6 -10.49 -9.36 8.62
N PRO A 7 -11.02 -8.15 8.86
CA PRO A 7 -12.47 -7.97 9.02
C PRO A 7 -13.22 -8.49 7.79
N GLN A 8 -14.40 -9.10 8.02
CA GLN A 8 -15.18 -9.67 6.92
C GLN A 8 -15.63 -8.64 5.91
N ASP A 9 -15.99 -7.45 6.34
CA ASP A 9 -16.45 -6.40 5.46
C ASP A 9 -15.95 -5.05 5.99
N PRO A 10 -14.67 -4.75 5.80
CA PRO A 10 -14.09 -3.53 6.34
C PRO A 10 -14.70 -2.25 5.75
N GLU A 11 -15.22 -2.33 4.53
CA GLU A 11 -15.77 -1.16 3.85
C GLU A 11 -17.17 -0.76 4.36
N THR A 12 -17.77 -1.51 5.29
CA THR A 12 -18.95 -1.04 6.02
C THR A 12 -18.61 0.10 6.98
N ASN A 13 -17.34 0.23 7.38
CA ASN A 13 -16.87 1.37 8.16
C ASN A 13 -16.53 2.52 7.19
N PRO A 14 -17.21 3.68 7.31
CA PRO A 14 -16.98 4.80 6.38
C PRO A 14 -15.53 5.30 6.35
N ARG A 15 -14.83 5.25 7.47
CA ARG A 15 -13.42 5.68 7.54
C ARG A 15 -12.51 4.74 6.77
N ILE A 16 -12.74 3.44 6.90
CA ILE A 16 -11.97 2.43 6.16
C ILE A 16 -12.28 2.53 4.68
N LYS A 17 -13.56 2.67 4.32
CA LYS A 17 -13.97 2.83 2.93
C LYS A 17 -13.30 4.05 2.29
N ALA A 18 -13.24 5.16 3.00
CA ALA A 18 -12.60 6.38 2.50
C ALA A 18 -11.11 6.14 2.18
N VAL A 19 -10.39 5.42 3.04
CA VAL A 19 -8.99 5.07 2.79
C VAL A 19 -8.87 4.16 1.58
N PHE A 20 -9.68 3.12 1.50
CA PHE A 20 -9.62 2.18 0.38
C PHE A 20 -9.96 2.85 -0.95
N ASP A 21 -10.95 3.72 -0.97
CA ASP A 21 -11.31 4.48 -2.17
C ASP A 21 -10.16 5.39 -2.60
N ASP A 22 -9.48 6.02 -1.65
CA ASP A 22 -8.32 6.87 -1.95
C ASP A 22 -7.14 6.05 -2.49
N ILE A 23 -6.91 4.86 -1.92
CA ILE A 23 -5.88 3.94 -2.43
C ILE A 23 -6.18 3.58 -3.89
N ARG A 24 -7.41 3.20 -4.18
CA ARG A 24 -7.83 2.83 -5.55
C ARG A 24 -7.64 4.00 -6.51
N ALA A 25 -8.06 5.18 -6.11
CA ALA A 25 -7.93 6.38 -6.94
C ALA A 25 -6.46 6.74 -7.18
N THR A 26 -5.64 6.69 -6.15
CA THR A 26 -4.22 7.06 -6.23
C THR A 26 -3.45 6.07 -7.09
N ARG A 27 -3.72 4.77 -6.93
CA ARG A 27 -3.02 3.72 -7.67
C ARG A 27 -3.68 3.42 -9.02
N LYS A 28 -4.82 4.00 -9.31
CA LYS A 28 -5.60 3.80 -10.55
C LYS A 28 -5.92 2.32 -10.78
N SER A 29 -6.36 1.64 -9.72
CA SER A 29 -6.70 0.22 -9.75
C SER A 29 -7.75 -0.05 -8.66
N ASP A 30 -8.71 -0.92 -8.95
CA ASP A 30 -9.73 -1.30 -7.97
C ASP A 30 -9.22 -2.29 -6.93
N PHE A 31 -8.04 -2.85 -7.15
CA PHE A 31 -7.47 -3.87 -6.28
C PHE A 31 -6.94 -3.28 -4.98
N ILE A 32 -7.29 -3.92 -3.86
CA ILE A 32 -6.76 -3.60 -2.53
C ILE A 32 -5.89 -4.78 -2.07
N ASN A 33 -4.61 -4.53 -1.84
CA ASN A 33 -3.69 -5.54 -1.35
C ASN A 33 -4.07 -6.02 0.05
N ASN A 34 -3.76 -7.27 0.36
CA ASN A 34 -4.09 -7.88 1.66
C ASN A 34 -3.53 -7.09 2.85
N LEU A 35 -2.38 -6.45 2.69
CA LEU A 35 -1.80 -5.62 3.74
C LEU A 35 -2.81 -4.58 4.26
N TRP A 36 -3.52 -3.91 3.36
CA TRP A 36 -4.48 -2.89 3.72
C TRP A 36 -5.69 -3.49 4.45
N TYR A 37 -6.11 -4.69 4.06
CA TYR A 37 -7.17 -5.41 4.79
C TYR A 37 -6.74 -5.73 6.22
N TYR A 38 -5.51 -6.20 6.42
CA TYR A 38 -5.00 -6.48 7.77
C TYR A 38 -4.88 -5.21 8.61
N LEU A 39 -4.39 -4.12 8.02
CA LEU A 39 -4.31 -2.85 8.74
C LEU A 39 -5.68 -2.28 9.11
N SER A 40 -6.74 -2.69 8.43
CA SER A 40 -8.09 -2.21 8.72
C SER A 40 -8.64 -2.65 10.07
N PHE A 41 -7.96 -3.56 10.79
CA PHE A 41 -8.28 -3.85 12.18
C PHE A 41 -8.08 -2.65 13.10
N ASP A 42 -7.14 -1.77 12.75
CA ASP A 42 -6.90 -0.54 13.48
C ASP A 42 -7.05 0.62 12.50
N THR A 43 -8.20 1.27 12.53
CA THR A 43 -8.55 2.33 11.58
C THR A 43 -7.55 3.49 11.65
N GLU A 44 -7.10 3.86 12.84
CA GLU A 44 -6.13 4.94 12.98
C GLU A 44 -4.78 4.56 12.37
N LEU A 45 -4.34 3.33 12.58
CA LEU A 45 -3.10 2.82 11.98
C LEU A 45 -3.21 2.76 10.46
N LEU A 46 -4.34 2.29 9.95
CA LEU A 46 -4.60 2.27 8.51
C LEU A 46 -4.51 3.66 7.90
N GLU A 47 -5.18 4.63 8.51
CA GLU A 47 -5.17 6.02 8.03
C GLU A 47 -3.77 6.63 8.06
N ALA A 48 -3.05 6.44 9.16
CA ALA A 48 -1.70 6.96 9.31
C ALA A 48 -0.72 6.33 8.32
N THR A 49 -0.78 5.00 8.18
CA THR A 49 0.10 4.26 7.27
C THR A 49 -0.14 4.69 5.82
N TRP A 50 -1.41 4.75 5.39
CA TRP A 50 -1.72 5.18 4.04
C TRP A 50 -1.31 6.62 3.78
N ARG A 51 -1.55 7.52 4.73
CA ARG A 51 -1.14 8.92 4.60
C ARG A 51 0.37 9.03 4.34
N ASP A 52 1.17 8.30 5.11
CA ASP A 52 2.62 8.35 4.97
C ASP A 52 3.08 7.74 3.64
N VAL A 53 2.52 6.60 3.26
CA VAL A 53 2.82 5.95 1.98
C VAL A 53 2.43 6.84 0.81
N LYS A 54 1.22 7.39 0.85
CA LYS A 54 0.72 8.28 -0.20
C LYS A 54 1.61 9.50 -0.35
N GLU A 55 2.01 10.12 0.75
CA GLU A 55 2.86 11.30 0.71
C GLU A 55 4.19 10.99 0.02
N VAL A 56 4.84 9.90 0.40
CA VAL A 56 6.13 9.50 -0.20
C VAL A 56 5.98 9.20 -1.69
N MET A 57 4.89 8.52 -2.08
CA MET A 57 4.70 8.05 -3.46
C MET A 57 4.21 9.14 -4.41
N THR A 58 3.49 10.14 -3.90
CA THR A 58 2.84 11.15 -4.76
C THR A 58 3.47 12.53 -4.69
N LYS A 59 4.18 12.84 -3.62
CA LYS A 59 4.80 14.15 -3.43
C LYS A 59 5.94 14.35 -4.43
N PRO A 60 6.04 15.51 -5.10
CA PRO A 60 7.18 15.79 -5.98
C PRO A 60 8.51 15.70 -5.24
N SER A 61 9.47 15.02 -5.85
CA SER A 61 10.81 14.87 -5.30
C SER A 61 11.81 14.70 -6.44
N HIS A 62 13.10 14.59 -6.10
CA HIS A 62 14.15 14.32 -7.09
C HIS A 62 14.06 12.92 -7.68
N LEU A 63 13.30 12.01 -7.04
CA LEU A 63 13.14 10.64 -7.50
C LEU A 63 11.82 10.51 -8.27
N ASP A 64 11.89 9.92 -9.47
CA ASP A 64 10.67 9.60 -10.21
C ASP A 64 9.93 8.40 -9.61
N PRO A 65 8.67 8.15 -9.99
CA PRO A 65 7.90 7.04 -9.44
C PRO A 65 8.52 5.67 -9.64
N LEU A 66 9.15 5.42 -10.81
CA LEU A 66 9.82 4.14 -11.08
C LEU A 66 10.99 3.93 -10.11
N THR A 67 11.83 4.96 -9.93
CA THR A 67 12.98 4.90 -9.03
C THR A 67 12.53 4.65 -7.58
N LYS A 68 11.46 5.32 -7.13
CA LYS A 68 10.90 5.09 -5.80
C LYS A 68 10.47 3.64 -5.60
N GLU A 69 9.78 3.05 -6.57
CA GLU A 69 9.34 1.65 -6.47
C GLU A 69 10.52 0.69 -6.45
N LEU A 70 11.57 0.98 -7.23
CA LEU A 70 12.79 0.17 -7.22
C LEU A 70 13.52 0.25 -5.90
N ILE A 71 13.58 1.42 -5.27
CA ILE A 71 14.17 1.59 -3.95
C ILE A 71 13.38 0.80 -2.90
N TYR A 72 12.06 0.88 -2.92
CA TYR A 72 11.23 0.10 -2.01
C TYR A 72 11.43 -1.40 -2.20
N ALA A 73 11.53 -1.86 -3.46
CA ALA A 73 11.80 -3.26 -3.74
C ALA A 73 13.17 -3.69 -3.17
N ALA A 74 14.20 -2.86 -3.36
CA ALA A 74 15.54 -3.15 -2.86
C ALA A 74 15.57 -3.23 -1.32
N VAL A 75 14.91 -2.28 -0.64
CA VAL A 75 14.81 -2.28 0.82
C VAL A 75 14.04 -3.51 1.30
N SER A 76 12.97 -3.88 0.61
CA SER A 76 12.16 -5.05 0.94
C SER A 76 12.95 -6.34 0.81
N ILE A 77 13.81 -6.46 -0.22
CA ILE A 77 14.72 -7.60 -0.39
C ILE A 77 15.68 -7.68 0.80
N ALA A 78 16.28 -6.55 1.18
CA ALA A 78 17.21 -6.49 2.31
C ALA A 78 16.53 -6.90 3.62
N ASN A 79 15.22 -6.62 3.76
CA ASN A 79 14.45 -6.97 4.95
C ASN A 79 13.70 -8.30 4.82
N SER A 80 13.90 -9.05 3.74
CA SER A 80 13.25 -10.34 3.46
C SER A 80 11.72 -10.26 3.48
N CYS A 81 11.15 -9.15 3.03
CA CYS A 81 9.71 -8.95 2.97
C CYS A 81 9.18 -9.39 1.60
N GLU A 82 8.75 -10.65 1.48
CA GLU A 82 8.25 -11.19 0.20
C GLU A 82 7.07 -10.39 -0.36
N TYR A 83 6.12 -10.05 0.50
CA TYR A 83 4.97 -9.26 0.07
C TYR A 83 5.39 -7.93 -0.55
N CYS A 84 6.29 -7.22 0.12
CA CYS A 84 6.78 -5.93 -0.35
C CYS A 84 7.54 -6.06 -1.67
N ILE A 85 8.34 -7.12 -1.80
CA ILE A 85 9.08 -7.41 -3.03
C ILE A 85 8.10 -7.55 -4.21
N HIS A 86 7.09 -8.39 -4.08
CA HIS A 86 6.12 -8.61 -5.15
C HIS A 86 5.32 -7.36 -5.46
N SER A 87 4.85 -6.66 -4.44
CA SER A 87 4.04 -5.45 -4.61
C SER A 87 4.80 -4.35 -5.34
N HIS A 88 6.01 -4.03 -4.90
CA HIS A 88 6.78 -2.94 -5.48
C HIS A 88 7.43 -3.31 -6.82
N THR A 89 7.72 -4.59 -7.04
CA THR A 89 8.20 -5.05 -8.34
C THR A 89 7.09 -4.91 -9.40
N ALA A 90 5.87 -5.30 -9.05
CA ALA A 90 4.72 -5.13 -9.96
C ALA A 90 4.46 -3.64 -10.25
N ALA A 91 4.56 -2.78 -9.22
CA ALA A 91 4.38 -1.35 -9.38
C ALA A 91 5.47 -0.73 -10.29
N ALA A 92 6.73 -1.18 -10.14
CA ALA A 92 7.82 -0.73 -10.99
C ALA A 92 7.59 -1.12 -12.46
N ARG A 93 7.13 -2.36 -12.70
CA ARG A 93 6.80 -2.83 -14.05
C ARG A 93 5.74 -1.97 -14.72
N SER A 94 4.74 -1.52 -13.96
CA SER A 94 3.67 -0.69 -14.50
C SER A 94 4.13 0.70 -14.94
N LYS A 95 5.35 1.11 -14.55
CA LYS A 95 5.88 2.45 -14.82
C LYS A 95 6.96 2.49 -15.92
N VAL A 96 7.27 1.34 -16.53
CA VAL A 96 8.24 1.27 -17.63
C VAL A 96 7.58 1.30 -19.02
#